data_eacb50a23b4d5ba87c2119f5a9dbbd99
#
_entry.id   eacb50a23b4d5ba87c2119f5a9dbbd99
#
_cell.length_a   1.000
_cell.length_b   1.000
_cell.length_c   1.000
_cell.angle_alpha   90.00
_cell.angle_beta   90.00
_cell.angle_gamma   90.00
#
_symmetry.space_group_name_H-M   'P 1'
#
loop_
_entity.id
_entity.type
_entity.pdbx_description
1 polymer ?
#
loop_
_entity_poly.entity_id
_entity_poly.type
_entity_poly.pdbx_seq_one_letter_code
_entity_poly.pdbx_strand_id
1 'polypeptide(L)'
;MLIRGVVLSVLFALTACTGKGADAESTSSPPIAAPAAATSVLAPATSAMTPTTSAIAAAASTSAAAAAAPAVAVPETAAASMPAGPAPVLGTDYFIIDTPEHETGKTISVVEVFNYRCPVCAHFQPSVDVWLQKLPPDVKFSYLPAAFGGPWDDFVLAFYAADVMGVRARTHSEIFKSFHEENTYTHADIAAAYAKYGVDPKVFVATMQSFAVKAKLSRARAQIASWGVDSIPAIVVAGKYHVKKTVADDAFLRNVDWVIAKERAERKGH
;
A
#
# COMPACT_ATOMS: atom_id res chain seq x y z
N MET A 1 16.66 -41.11 49.91
CA MET A 1 18.02 -41.03 49.38
C MET A 1 18.30 -39.58 48.98
N LEU A 2 19.04 -38.85 49.83
CA LEU A 2 19.34 -37.44 49.71
C LEU A 2 20.39 -37.23 48.60
N ILE A 3 20.23 -36.25 47.71
CA ILE A 3 21.34 -35.66 46.94
C ILE A 3 21.25 -34.16 47.06
N ARG A 4 22.32 -33.65 47.61
CA ARG A 4 22.64 -32.30 48.05
C ARG A 4 22.74 -31.29 46.90
N GLY A 5 22.34 -30.06 47.21
CA GLY A 5 22.54 -28.88 46.40
C GLY A 5 23.98 -28.45 46.29
N VAL A 6 24.30 -27.78 45.18
CA VAL A 6 25.50 -26.94 45.05
C VAL A 6 25.03 -25.57 44.57
N VAL A 7 25.15 -24.62 45.49
CA VAL A 7 24.99 -23.19 45.23
C VAL A 7 26.35 -22.66 44.79
N LEU A 8 26.46 -22.17 43.57
CA LEU A 8 27.65 -21.49 43.07
C LEU A 8 27.39 -19.99 43.05
N SER A 9 27.91 -19.29 44.10
CA SER A 9 27.92 -17.84 44.19
C SER A 9 29.06 -17.28 43.33
N VAL A 10 28.74 -16.49 42.32
CA VAL A 10 29.74 -15.71 41.59
C VAL A 10 29.72 -14.27 42.13
N LEU A 11 30.80 -13.92 42.85
CA LEU A 11 31.11 -12.53 43.23
C LEU A 11 31.58 -11.75 42.00
N PHE A 12 30.89 -10.66 41.69
CA PHE A 12 31.41 -9.66 40.76
C PHE A 12 32.08 -8.54 41.52
N ALA A 13 33.39 -8.40 41.33
CA ALA A 13 34.20 -7.31 41.89
C ALA A 13 34.02 -6.04 41.06
N LEU A 14 33.58 -4.97 41.70
CA LEU A 14 33.62 -3.61 41.16
C LEU A 14 35.07 -3.06 41.26
N THR A 15 35.66 -2.79 40.11
CA THR A 15 36.88 -1.96 40.04
C THR A 15 36.48 -0.54 39.62
N ALA A 16 36.58 0.39 40.53
CA ALA A 16 36.50 1.82 40.30
C ALA A 16 37.84 2.32 39.76
N CYS A 17 37.87 2.90 38.57
CA CYS A 17 38.97 3.73 38.08
C CYS A 17 38.59 5.20 38.16
N THR A 18 39.15 5.91 39.10
CA THR A 18 39.25 7.37 39.14
C THR A 18 40.35 7.81 38.20
N GLY A 19 40.00 8.57 37.14
CA GLY A 19 40.94 9.24 36.22
C GLY A 19 40.58 10.71 36.09
N LYS A 20 41.50 11.51 36.55
CA LYS A 20 41.60 12.93 36.75
C LYS A 20 41.58 13.70 35.45
N GLY A 21 41.00 14.92 35.48
CA GLY A 21 40.72 15.83 34.39
C GLY A 21 41.91 16.34 33.56
N ALA A 22 41.58 16.85 32.40
CA ALA A 22 42.37 17.84 31.66
C ALA A 22 41.42 18.63 30.74
N ASP A 23 41.40 19.90 31.05
CA ASP A 23 41.29 21.13 30.28
C ASP A 23 40.42 21.19 28.99
N ALA A 24 39.54 22.15 29.09
CA ALA A 24 38.74 22.71 28.01
C ALA A 24 39.61 23.42 26.95
N GLU A 25 39.45 23.11 25.70
CA GLU A 25 39.88 23.98 24.61
C GLU A 25 38.65 24.31 23.76
N SER A 26 38.25 25.58 23.90
CA SER A 26 37.19 26.26 23.19
C SER A 26 37.69 26.61 21.78
N THR A 27 37.28 25.85 20.77
CA THR A 27 37.44 26.29 19.37
C THR A 27 36.16 26.91 18.90
N SER A 28 36.17 28.23 18.81
CA SER A 28 35.16 29.09 18.19
C SER A 28 34.98 28.77 16.74
N SER A 29 33.75 28.40 16.34
CA SER A 29 33.34 28.34 14.95
C SER A 29 33.22 29.74 14.35
N PRO A 30 33.65 29.98 13.09
CA PRO A 30 33.44 31.24 12.40
C PRO A 30 31.99 31.40 11.94
N PRO A 31 31.46 32.63 11.84
CA PRO A 31 30.09 32.88 11.40
C PRO A 31 29.97 32.67 9.89
N ILE A 32 28.96 31.89 9.50
CA ILE A 32 28.55 31.70 8.11
C ILE A 32 27.87 32.98 7.63
N ALA A 33 28.47 33.65 6.68
CA ALA A 33 27.89 34.80 5.97
C ALA A 33 26.66 34.34 5.16
N ALA A 34 25.58 35.08 5.32
CA ALA A 34 24.37 34.92 4.50
C ALA A 34 24.64 35.46 3.07
N PRO A 35 24.20 34.76 2.00
CA PRO A 35 24.24 35.34 0.66
C PRO A 35 23.09 36.33 0.49
N ALA A 36 23.42 37.48 -0.04
CA ALA A 36 22.54 38.61 -0.36
C ALA A 36 21.44 38.19 -1.35
N ALA A 37 20.24 38.67 -1.08
CA ALA A 37 19.09 38.60 -1.98
C ALA A 37 19.35 39.36 -3.28
N ALA A 38 19.38 38.66 -4.40
CA ALA A 38 19.29 39.25 -5.73
C ALA A 38 17.80 39.31 -6.13
N THR A 39 17.24 40.50 -6.04
CA THR A 39 15.95 40.88 -6.62
C THR A 39 16.08 40.96 -8.13
N SER A 40 15.58 39.94 -8.86
CA SER A 40 15.33 40.05 -10.29
C SER A 40 13.86 40.33 -10.54
N VAL A 41 13.59 41.57 -10.92
CA VAL A 41 12.31 42.03 -11.42
C VAL A 41 12.13 41.49 -12.83
N LEU A 42 11.18 40.63 -13.09
CA LEU A 42 10.74 40.23 -14.42
C LEU A 42 9.37 40.83 -14.69
N ALA A 43 9.29 41.70 -15.67
CA ALA A 43 8.07 42.33 -16.16
C ALA A 43 7.15 41.32 -16.85
N PRO A 44 5.82 41.54 -16.81
CA PRO A 44 4.86 40.65 -17.49
C PRO A 44 4.77 40.99 -18.98
N ALA A 45 5.04 40.00 -19.84
CA ALA A 45 4.71 40.08 -21.25
C ALA A 45 3.25 39.68 -21.48
N THR A 46 2.41 40.65 -21.74
CA THR A 46 1.06 40.50 -22.24
C THR A 46 1.10 40.11 -23.72
N SER A 47 0.76 38.88 -24.08
CA SER A 47 0.44 38.51 -25.45
C SER A 47 -1.05 38.28 -25.57
N ALA A 48 -1.70 39.25 -26.17
CA ALA A 48 -3.09 39.19 -26.63
C ALA A 48 -3.17 38.24 -27.85
N MET A 49 -4.01 37.19 -27.73
CA MET A 49 -4.44 36.39 -28.88
C MET A 49 -5.96 36.61 -29.09
N THR A 50 -6.26 37.24 -30.21
CA THR A 50 -7.59 37.47 -30.77
C THR A 50 -8.32 36.18 -31.09
N PRO A 51 -9.64 36.09 -30.85
CA PRO A 51 -10.43 34.97 -31.31
C PRO A 51 -10.86 35.14 -32.77
N THR A 52 -10.51 34.18 -33.61
CA THR A 52 -11.03 34.09 -34.98
C THR A 52 -12.35 33.33 -34.94
N THR A 53 -13.44 34.07 -35.14
CA THR A 53 -14.77 33.55 -35.42
C THR A 53 -14.79 33.04 -36.87
N SER A 54 -15.05 31.75 -37.04
CA SER A 54 -15.44 31.17 -38.34
C SER A 54 -16.82 30.59 -38.23
N ALA A 55 -17.76 31.35 -38.78
CA ALA A 55 -19.13 30.91 -39.02
C ALA A 55 -19.18 30.10 -40.31
N ILE A 56 -19.71 28.88 -40.30
CA ILE A 56 -20.18 28.21 -41.50
C ILE A 56 -21.58 27.60 -41.22
N ALA A 57 -22.46 28.21 -41.89
CA ALA A 57 -23.78 27.86 -42.44
C ALA A 57 -24.44 26.52 -42.11
N ALA A 58 -25.70 26.66 -41.78
CA ALA A 58 -26.75 25.67 -41.74
C ALA A 58 -26.97 24.98 -43.07
N ALA A 59 -27.21 23.66 -43.04
CA ALA A 59 -28.01 22.96 -44.00
C ALA A 59 -28.97 22.03 -43.28
N ALA A 60 -30.24 22.38 -43.34
CA ALA A 60 -31.34 21.54 -42.96
C ALA A 60 -31.61 20.53 -44.08
N SER A 61 -31.94 19.27 -43.76
CA SER A 61 -33.00 18.52 -44.44
C SER A 61 -33.19 17.11 -43.89
N THR A 62 -34.33 16.90 -43.39
CA THR A 62 -35.34 15.83 -43.58
C THR A 62 -35.08 14.43 -43.02
N SER A 63 -35.90 14.18 -42.02
CA SER A 63 -37.02 13.21 -42.04
C SER A 63 -36.74 11.72 -41.94
N ALA A 64 -37.29 11.15 -40.88
CA ALA A 64 -37.98 9.89 -40.73
C ALA A 64 -37.18 8.59 -40.78
N ALA A 65 -37.11 7.96 -39.63
CA ALA A 65 -37.69 6.62 -39.38
C ALA A 65 -37.43 6.23 -37.93
N ALA A 66 -38.49 6.12 -37.17
CA ALA A 66 -38.47 5.51 -35.85
C ALA A 66 -38.21 4.02 -36.03
N ALA A 67 -36.98 3.61 -35.75
CA ALA A 67 -36.66 2.22 -35.44
C ALA A 67 -36.53 2.10 -33.93
N ALA A 68 -37.50 1.41 -33.35
CA ALA A 68 -37.45 1.05 -31.93
C ALA A 68 -36.17 0.22 -31.69
N ALA A 69 -35.19 0.83 -31.01
CA ALA A 69 -34.07 0.10 -30.46
C ALA A 69 -34.60 -0.86 -29.39
N PRO A 70 -34.17 -2.13 -29.37
CA PRO A 70 -34.53 -3.00 -28.28
C PRO A 70 -34.00 -2.39 -26.99
N ALA A 71 -34.86 -2.25 -25.99
CA ALA A 71 -34.49 -1.88 -24.64
C ALA A 71 -33.47 -2.90 -24.17
N VAL A 72 -32.19 -2.49 -24.10
CA VAL A 72 -31.16 -3.24 -23.41
C VAL A 72 -31.62 -3.27 -21.98
N ALA A 73 -32.08 -4.42 -21.52
CA ALA A 73 -32.38 -4.69 -20.13
C ALA A 73 -31.10 -4.41 -19.36
N VAL A 74 -31.09 -3.32 -18.62
CA VAL A 74 -30.07 -3.05 -17.60
C VAL A 74 -30.12 -4.25 -16.68
N PRO A 75 -29.03 -5.00 -16.46
CA PRO A 75 -29.08 -6.13 -15.53
C PRO A 75 -29.51 -5.60 -14.19
N GLU A 76 -30.67 -6.04 -13.76
CA GLU A 76 -31.22 -5.84 -12.42
C GLU A 76 -30.10 -6.10 -11.43
N THR A 77 -29.81 -5.10 -10.63
CA THR A 77 -28.73 -5.10 -9.63
C THR A 77 -28.82 -6.41 -8.85
N ALA A 78 -27.91 -7.34 -9.14
CA ALA A 78 -27.84 -8.62 -8.46
C ALA A 78 -27.81 -8.33 -6.95
N ALA A 79 -28.91 -8.61 -6.27
CA ALA A 79 -28.95 -8.59 -4.82
C ALA A 79 -27.80 -9.50 -4.39
N ALA A 80 -26.80 -8.94 -3.73
CA ALA A 80 -25.56 -9.64 -3.41
C ALA A 80 -25.91 -10.82 -2.50
N SER A 81 -26.10 -11.97 -3.12
CA SER A 81 -26.27 -13.24 -2.39
C SER A 81 -24.93 -13.54 -1.69
N MET A 82 -25.03 -14.04 -0.46
CA MET A 82 -23.85 -14.50 0.27
C MET A 82 -23.13 -15.57 -0.54
N PRO A 83 -21.79 -15.58 -0.61
CA PRO A 83 -21.04 -16.63 -1.28
C PRO A 83 -21.40 -18.01 -0.77
N ALA A 84 -21.43 -19.00 -1.67
CA ALA A 84 -21.70 -20.39 -1.29
C ALA A 84 -20.57 -20.97 -0.44
N GLY A 85 -20.92 -21.78 0.56
CA GLY A 85 -19.98 -22.42 1.46
C GLY A 85 -20.15 -21.99 2.92
N PRO A 86 -19.31 -22.51 3.82
CA PRO A 86 -19.37 -22.15 5.24
C PRO A 86 -19.03 -20.67 5.45
N ALA A 87 -19.78 -20.01 6.33
CA ALA A 87 -19.47 -18.64 6.73
C ALA A 87 -18.15 -18.61 7.53
N PRO A 88 -17.31 -17.57 7.31
CA PRO A 88 -16.12 -17.38 8.13
C PRO A 88 -16.48 -17.08 9.59
N VAL A 89 -15.63 -17.50 10.51
CA VAL A 89 -15.84 -17.41 11.95
C VAL A 89 -15.24 -16.13 12.50
N LEU A 90 -16.05 -15.29 13.14
CA LEU A 90 -15.58 -14.11 13.85
C LEU A 90 -14.63 -14.51 14.99
N GLY A 91 -13.50 -13.81 15.10
CA GLY A 91 -12.45 -14.11 16.06
C GLY A 91 -11.48 -15.21 15.63
N THR A 92 -11.71 -15.83 14.47
CA THR A 92 -10.82 -16.84 13.86
C THR A 92 -10.41 -16.46 12.45
N ASP A 93 -11.38 -16.34 11.54
CA ASP A 93 -11.13 -16.04 10.14
C ASP A 93 -11.16 -14.54 9.85
N TYR A 94 -11.96 -13.80 10.62
CA TYR A 94 -11.98 -12.34 10.54
C TYR A 94 -12.23 -11.69 11.90
N PHE A 95 -11.82 -10.43 12.04
CA PHE A 95 -11.90 -9.63 13.25
C PHE A 95 -12.52 -8.29 12.92
N ILE A 96 -13.24 -7.69 13.88
CA ILE A 96 -13.72 -6.32 13.77
C ILE A 96 -12.59 -5.40 14.24
N ILE A 97 -12.28 -4.40 13.42
CA ILE A 97 -11.29 -3.38 13.74
C ILE A 97 -11.99 -2.32 14.59
N ASP A 98 -11.46 -2.10 15.78
CA ASP A 98 -11.97 -1.07 16.69
C ASP A 98 -11.33 0.30 16.36
N THR A 99 -11.82 0.92 15.29
CA THR A 99 -11.43 2.28 14.91
C THR A 99 -12.69 3.11 14.67
N PRO A 100 -12.67 4.43 15.00
CA PRO A 100 -13.82 5.30 14.74
C PRO A 100 -14.04 5.61 13.26
N GLU A 101 -13.08 5.31 12.41
CA GLU A 101 -13.07 5.63 10.98
C GLU A 101 -13.51 4.45 10.13
N HIS A 102 -14.80 4.15 10.12
CA HIS A 102 -15.36 3.18 9.19
C HIS A 102 -15.84 3.90 7.92
N GLU A 103 -15.59 3.28 6.78
CA GLU A 103 -16.07 3.80 5.50
C GLU A 103 -17.59 3.65 5.38
N THR A 104 -18.30 4.75 5.08
CA THR A 104 -19.77 4.76 4.96
C THR A 104 -20.26 5.01 3.52
N GLY A 105 -19.35 5.15 2.55
CA GLY A 105 -19.69 5.44 1.15
C GLY A 105 -20.34 4.26 0.42
N LYS A 106 -20.75 4.50 -0.84
CA LYS A 106 -21.33 3.46 -1.71
C LYS A 106 -20.30 2.40 -2.16
N THR A 107 -19.03 2.77 -2.16
CA THR A 107 -17.92 1.89 -2.55
C THR A 107 -17.35 1.20 -1.32
N ILE A 108 -17.13 -0.10 -1.42
CA ILE A 108 -16.47 -0.90 -0.38
C ILE A 108 -14.99 -0.98 -0.73
N SER A 109 -14.11 -0.43 0.10
CA SER A 109 -12.69 -0.64 -0.07
C SER A 109 -12.27 -2.02 0.40
N VAL A 110 -11.32 -2.59 -0.33
CA VAL A 110 -10.66 -3.85 0.02
C VAL A 110 -9.18 -3.64 -0.12
N VAL A 111 -8.44 -3.82 0.96
CA VAL A 111 -7.00 -3.54 1.02
C VAL A 111 -6.25 -4.81 1.36
N GLU A 112 -5.41 -5.28 0.45
CA GLU A 112 -4.47 -6.34 0.77
C GLU A 112 -3.25 -5.77 1.49
N VAL A 113 -2.99 -6.29 2.69
CA VAL A 113 -1.76 -6.03 3.44
C VAL A 113 -0.76 -7.14 3.12
N PHE A 114 0.33 -6.78 2.48
CA PHE A 114 1.31 -7.72 1.94
C PHE A 114 2.73 -7.18 2.10
N ASN A 115 3.75 -7.99 1.77
CA ASN A 115 5.09 -7.48 1.54
C ASN A 115 5.78 -8.33 0.47
N TYR A 116 6.55 -7.70 -0.41
CA TYR A 116 7.29 -8.41 -1.47
C TYR A 116 8.27 -9.45 -0.94
N ARG A 117 8.79 -9.27 0.28
CA ARG A 117 9.66 -10.23 0.94
C ARG A 117 8.93 -11.48 1.45
N CYS A 118 7.61 -11.46 1.53
CA CYS A 118 6.80 -12.54 2.11
C CYS A 118 6.58 -13.67 1.11
N PRO A 119 7.11 -14.89 1.33
CA PRO A 119 6.91 -16.01 0.40
C PRO A 119 5.46 -16.43 0.26
N VAL A 120 4.68 -16.34 1.36
CA VAL A 120 3.25 -16.69 1.35
C VAL A 120 2.47 -15.68 0.51
N CYS A 121 2.84 -14.39 0.56
CA CYS A 121 2.23 -13.37 -0.28
C CYS A 121 2.57 -13.60 -1.77
N ALA A 122 3.82 -13.96 -2.07
CA ALA A 122 4.23 -14.28 -3.44
C ALA A 122 3.47 -15.49 -4.01
N HIS A 123 3.25 -16.53 -3.19
CA HIS A 123 2.44 -17.69 -3.57
C HIS A 123 0.97 -17.33 -3.78
N PHE A 124 0.44 -16.42 -2.99
CA PHE A 124 -0.95 -15.98 -3.02
C PHE A 124 -1.27 -15.05 -4.19
N GLN A 125 -0.31 -14.27 -4.69
CA GLN A 125 -0.52 -13.24 -5.72
C GLN A 125 -1.24 -13.74 -6.99
N PRO A 126 -0.92 -14.93 -7.58
CA PRO A 126 -1.66 -15.43 -8.75
C PRO A 126 -3.15 -15.63 -8.48
N SER A 127 -3.52 -16.06 -7.27
CA SER A 127 -4.93 -16.23 -6.86
C SER A 127 -5.63 -14.87 -6.74
N VAL A 128 -4.92 -13.85 -6.22
CA VAL A 128 -5.41 -12.47 -6.17
C VAL A 128 -5.64 -11.92 -7.57
N ASP A 129 -4.69 -12.10 -8.49
CA ASP A 129 -4.79 -11.60 -9.87
C ASP A 129 -6.04 -12.14 -10.60
N VAL A 130 -6.37 -13.42 -10.39
CA VAL A 130 -7.58 -14.04 -10.95
C VAL A 130 -8.85 -13.53 -10.26
N TRP A 131 -8.81 -13.36 -8.95
CA TRP A 131 -9.94 -12.87 -8.15
C TRP A 131 -10.29 -11.41 -8.48
N LEU A 132 -9.30 -10.55 -8.69
CA LEU A 132 -9.48 -9.15 -9.05
C LEU A 132 -10.32 -8.95 -10.31
N GLN A 133 -10.24 -9.88 -11.28
CA GLN A 133 -11.01 -9.83 -12.54
C GLN A 133 -12.52 -10.06 -12.32
N LYS A 134 -12.91 -10.56 -11.17
CA LYS A 134 -14.29 -10.92 -10.81
C LYS A 134 -14.93 -9.95 -9.80
N LEU A 135 -14.16 -8.93 -9.35
CA LEU A 135 -14.67 -7.99 -8.37
C LEU A 135 -15.85 -7.19 -8.90
N PRO A 136 -16.91 -7.03 -8.09
CA PRO A 136 -18.05 -6.18 -8.44
C PRO A 136 -17.63 -4.70 -8.55
N PRO A 137 -18.34 -3.89 -9.35
CA PRO A 137 -17.98 -2.49 -9.59
C PRO A 137 -18.09 -1.59 -8.37
N ASP A 138 -18.79 -2.00 -7.33
CA ASP A 138 -18.91 -1.31 -6.04
C ASP A 138 -17.75 -1.64 -5.08
N VAL A 139 -16.83 -2.54 -5.46
CA VAL A 139 -15.64 -2.89 -4.69
C VAL A 139 -14.40 -2.23 -5.29
N LYS A 140 -13.63 -1.54 -4.45
CA LYS A 140 -12.37 -0.91 -4.85
C LYS A 140 -11.21 -1.58 -4.13
N PHE A 141 -10.39 -2.30 -4.89
CA PHE A 141 -9.20 -2.95 -4.36
C PHE A 141 -7.97 -2.04 -4.39
N SER A 142 -7.11 -2.20 -3.38
CA SER A 142 -5.79 -1.58 -3.31
C SER A 142 -4.82 -2.42 -2.49
N TYR A 143 -3.53 -2.10 -2.62
CA TYR A 143 -2.45 -2.72 -1.87
C TYR A 143 -1.91 -1.78 -0.79
N LEU A 144 -1.58 -2.33 0.38
CA LEU A 144 -0.86 -1.65 1.45
C LEU A 144 0.36 -2.49 1.84
N PRO A 145 1.58 -2.03 1.52
CA PRO A 145 2.77 -2.82 1.87
C PRO A 145 3.03 -2.77 3.37
N ALA A 146 3.22 -3.95 3.97
CA ALA A 146 3.44 -4.14 5.40
C ALA A 146 4.80 -3.61 5.86
N ALA A 147 4.78 -2.55 6.67
CA ALA A 147 5.96 -1.88 7.22
C ALA A 147 6.25 -2.37 8.65
N PHE A 148 6.73 -3.61 8.77
CA PHE A 148 7.03 -4.25 10.06
C PHE A 148 8.41 -3.86 10.64
N GLY A 149 9.20 -3.08 9.91
CA GLY A 149 10.53 -2.63 10.31
C GLY A 149 11.67 -3.51 9.77
N GLY A 150 12.90 -3.04 9.99
CA GLY A 150 14.10 -3.75 9.53
C GLY A 150 14.14 -3.95 8.03
N PRO A 151 14.67 -5.10 7.53
CA PRO A 151 14.80 -5.37 6.10
C PRO A 151 13.48 -5.45 5.32
N TRP A 152 12.34 -5.55 6.00
CA TRP A 152 11.03 -5.53 5.36
C TRP A 152 10.68 -4.16 4.78
N ASP A 153 11.17 -3.10 5.41
CA ASP A 153 10.89 -1.73 5.00
C ASP A 153 11.49 -1.36 3.64
N ASP A 154 12.58 -1.98 3.23
CA ASP A 154 13.19 -1.76 1.92
C ASP A 154 12.23 -2.11 0.78
N PHE A 155 11.45 -3.17 0.95
CA PHE A 155 10.43 -3.59 -0.01
C PHE A 155 9.19 -2.69 0.02
N VAL A 156 8.88 -2.07 1.15
CA VAL A 156 7.86 -1.02 1.26
C VAL A 156 8.30 0.24 0.50
N LEU A 157 9.56 0.64 0.68
CA LEU A 157 10.15 1.77 -0.07
C LEU A 157 10.13 1.49 -1.58
N ALA A 158 10.46 0.25 -1.99
CA ALA A 158 10.42 -0.15 -3.40
C ALA A 158 9.00 -0.07 -3.98
N PHE A 159 7.99 -0.56 -3.26
CA PHE A 159 6.59 -0.46 -3.68
C PHE A 159 6.17 0.99 -3.92
N TYR A 160 6.48 1.88 -2.97
CA TYR A 160 6.10 3.28 -3.10
C TYR A 160 6.95 4.06 -4.11
N ALA A 161 8.21 3.67 -4.32
CA ALA A 161 9.03 4.23 -5.41
C ALA A 161 8.44 3.86 -6.77
N ALA A 162 8.06 2.59 -6.97
CA ALA A 162 7.40 2.14 -8.19
C ALA A 162 6.05 2.83 -8.43
N ASP A 163 5.29 3.10 -7.36
CA ASP A 163 4.04 3.85 -7.42
C ASP A 163 4.27 5.31 -7.86
N VAL A 164 5.23 6.00 -7.25
CA VAL A 164 5.62 7.38 -7.61
C VAL A 164 6.13 7.47 -9.06
N MET A 165 6.85 6.45 -9.53
CA MET A 165 7.37 6.40 -10.91
C MET A 165 6.34 5.88 -11.92
N GLY A 166 5.11 5.55 -11.49
CA GLY A 166 4.03 5.09 -12.37
C GLY A 166 4.25 3.70 -12.98
N VAL A 167 5.16 2.89 -12.40
CA VAL A 167 5.48 1.56 -12.94
C VAL A 167 4.85 0.42 -12.16
N ARG A 168 4.35 0.69 -10.95
CA ARG A 168 3.81 -0.33 -10.05
C ARG A 168 2.76 -1.23 -10.69
N ALA A 169 1.75 -0.66 -11.33
CA ALA A 169 0.62 -1.45 -11.88
C ALA A 169 1.05 -2.52 -12.90
N ARG A 170 2.12 -2.26 -13.67
CA ARG A 170 2.63 -3.19 -14.69
C ARG A 170 3.73 -4.12 -14.21
N THR A 171 4.20 -3.94 -12.98
CA THR A 171 5.35 -4.68 -12.44
C THR A 171 5.02 -5.50 -11.19
N HIS A 172 3.89 -5.24 -10.54
CA HIS A 172 3.60 -5.77 -9.19
C HIS A 172 3.73 -7.29 -9.09
N SER A 173 3.02 -8.03 -9.92
CA SER A 173 3.03 -9.50 -9.89
C SER A 173 4.39 -10.08 -10.32
N GLU A 174 5.01 -9.47 -11.33
CA GLU A 174 6.32 -9.90 -11.83
C GLU A 174 7.46 -9.63 -10.84
N ILE A 175 7.36 -8.53 -10.06
CA ILE A 175 8.33 -8.20 -9.03
C ILE A 175 8.31 -9.19 -7.88
N PHE A 176 7.15 -9.69 -7.48
CA PHE A 176 7.07 -10.79 -6.51
C PHE A 176 7.92 -11.98 -6.98
N LYS A 177 7.70 -12.42 -8.22
CA LYS A 177 8.43 -13.53 -8.82
C LYS A 177 9.93 -13.26 -8.86
N SER A 178 10.35 -12.12 -9.39
CA SER A 178 11.76 -11.73 -9.49
C SER A 178 12.44 -11.73 -8.12
N PHE A 179 11.83 -11.17 -7.09
CA PHE A 179 12.43 -11.08 -5.77
C PHE A 179 12.63 -12.44 -5.09
N HIS A 180 11.71 -13.39 -5.30
CA HIS A 180 11.83 -14.73 -4.72
C HIS A 180 12.72 -15.67 -5.52
N GLU A 181 12.76 -15.56 -6.85
CA GLU A 181 13.64 -16.38 -7.70
C GLU A 181 15.11 -15.92 -7.63
N GLU A 182 15.37 -14.63 -7.47
CA GLU A 182 16.72 -14.04 -7.58
C GLU A 182 17.35 -13.72 -6.21
N ASN A 183 16.70 -14.09 -5.10
CA ASN A 183 17.18 -13.82 -3.75
C ASN A 183 17.57 -12.34 -3.55
N THR A 184 16.67 -11.44 -3.88
CA THR A 184 16.86 -9.99 -3.83
C THR A 184 16.86 -9.47 -2.38
N TYR A 185 17.99 -8.90 -1.93
CA TYR A 185 18.14 -8.46 -0.53
C TYR A 185 18.67 -7.04 -0.35
N THR A 186 19.33 -6.47 -1.34
CA THR A 186 19.90 -5.11 -1.26
C THR A 186 19.10 -4.11 -2.09
N HIS A 187 19.28 -2.82 -1.81
CA HIS A 187 18.69 -1.76 -2.66
C HIS A 187 19.16 -1.84 -4.11
N ALA A 188 20.40 -2.30 -4.35
CA ALA A 188 20.93 -2.49 -5.69
C ALA A 188 20.21 -3.64 -6.41
N ASP A 189 19.99 -4.77 -5.74
CA ASP A 189 19.25 -5.91 -6.30
C ASP A 189 17.79 -5.53 -6.61
N ILE A 190 17.14 -4.83 -5.67
CA ILE A 190 15.78 -4.31 -5.87
C ILE A 190 15.73 -3.41 -7.11
N ALA A 191 16.66 -2.47 -7.24
CA ALA A 191 16.71 -1.57 -8.39
C ALA A 191 17.01 -2.30 -9.70
N ALA A 192 17.88 -3.33 -9.67
CA ALA A 192 18.17 -4.17 -10.82
C ALA A 192 16.93 -4.96 -11.30
N ALA A 193 16.09 -5.45 -10.38
CA ALA A 193 14.85 -6.09 -10.73
C ALA A 193 13.90 -5.14 -11.50
N TYR A 194 13.77 -3.90 -11.03
CA TYR A 194 12.96 -2.88 -11.72
C TYR A 194 13.59 -2.40 -13.04
N ALA A 195 14.91 -2.46 -13.19
CA ALA A 195 15.60 -2.10 -14.43
C ALA A 195 15.13 -2.95 -15.63
N LYS A 196 14.74 -4.19 -15.42
CA LYS A 196 14.15 -5.08 -16.43
C LYS A 196 12.86 -4.51 -17.05
N TYR A 197 12.23 -3.58 -16.36
CA TYR A 197 10.99 -2.91 -16.78
C TYR A 197 11.22 -1.46 -17.25
N GLY A 198 12.48 -1.11 -17.61
CA GLY A 198 12.84 0.19 -18.17
C GLY A 198 12.97 1.31 -17.14
N VAL A 199 13.22 0.96 -15.87
CA VAL A 199 13.44 1.92 -14.78
C VAL A 199 14.95 2.12 -14.61
N ASP A 200 15.40 3.38 -14.56
CA ASP A 200 16.80 3.69 -14.24
C ASP A 200 17.11 3.31 -12.77
N PRO A 201 18.08 2.42 -12.51
CA PRO A 201 18.36 1.92 -11.16
C PRO A 201 18.79 3.02 -10.19
N LYS A 202 19.56 4.03 -10.65
CA LYS A 202 20.02 5.12 -9.79
C LYS A 202 18.86 6.03 -9.39
N VAL A 203 18.00 6.36 -10.36
CA VAL A 203 16.77 7.14 -10.12
C VAL A 203 15.84 6.38 -9.20
N PHE A 204 15.71 5.06 -9.36
CA PHE A 204 14.87 4.23 -8.51
C PHE A 204 15.34 4.25 -7.05
N VAL A 205 16.63 4.01 -6.79
CA VAL A 205 17.21 4.06 -5.43
C VAL A 205 17.04 5.45 -4.82
N ALA A 206 17.30 6.52 -5.59
CA ALA A 206 17.11 7.90 -5.13
C ALA A 206 15.62 8.14 -4.75
N THR A 207 14.68 7.61 -5.56
CA THR A 207 13.24 7.71 -5.29
C THR A 207 12.86 6.95 -4.01
N MET A 208 13.36 5.72 -3.81
CA MET A 208 13.17 4.97 -2.55
C MET A 208 13.60 5.78 -1.33
N GLN A 209 14.71 6.51 -1.43
CA GLN A 209 15.27 7.31 -0.34
C GLN A 209 14.61 8.69 -0.18
N SER A 210 13.71 9.09 -1.07
CA SER A 210 13.06 10.39 -1.04
C SER A 210 12.18 10.57 0.20
N PHE A 211 12.03 11.82 0.64
CA PHE A 211 11.15 12.18 1.76
C PHE A 211 9.70 11.72 1.52
N ALA A 212 9.20 11.89 0.29
CA ALA A 212 7.84 11.52 -0.08
C ALA A 212 7.58 10.02 0.11
N VAL A 213 8.53 9.17 -0.30
CA VAL A 213 8.42 7.70 -0.16
C VAL A 213 8.56 7.28 1.30
N LYS A 214 9.49 7.88 2.06
CA LYS A 214 9.63 7.63 3.50
C LYS A 214 8.38 8.05 4.29
N ALA A 215 7.74 9.14 3.91
CA ALA A 215 6.47 9.56 4.51
C ALA A 215 5.34 8.56 4.23
N LYS A 216 5.28 7.98 3.02
CA LYS A 216 4.32 6.90 2.68
C LYS A 216 4.57 5.63 3.53
N LEU A 217 5.83 5.24 3.73
CA LEU A 217 6.18 4.13 4.62
C LEU A 217 5.71 4.37 6.06
N SER A 218 5.93 5.57 6.60
CA SER A 218 5.48 5.90 7.96
C SER A 218 3.94 5.84 8.09
N ARG A 219 3.21 6.30 7.07
CA ARG A 219 1.75 6.20 7.04
C ARG A 219 1.28 4.75 6.96
N ALA A 220 1.92 3.92 6.11
CA ALA A 220 1.61 2.50 6.01
C ALA A 220 1.78 1.80 7.36
N ARG A 221 2.88 2.08 8.07
CA ARG A 221 3.13 1.54 9.41
C ARG A 221 2.04 1.93 10.40
N ALA A 222 1.66 3.20 10.44
CA ALA A 222 0.60 3.69 11.31
C ALA A 222 -0.75 3.04 10.98
N GLN A 223 -1.08 2.90 9.69
CA GLN A 223 -2.31 2.28 9.23
C GLN A 223 -2.40 0.81 9.59
N ILE A 224 -1.33 0.05 9.41
CA ILE A 224 -1.26 -1.38 9.77
C ILE A 224 -1.43 -1.57 11.27
N ALA A 225 -0.77 -0.72 12.06
CA ALA A 225 -0.91 -0.73 13.52
C ALA A 225 -2.35 -0.40 13.97
N SER A 226 -2.99 0.61 13.35
CA SER A 226 -4.37 0.97 13.68
C SER A 226 -5.38 -0.13 13.34
N TRP A 227 -5.11 -0.94 12.33
CA TRP A 227 -5.94 -2.09 11.96
C TRP A 227 -5.65 -3.36 12.74
N GLY A 228 -4.62 -3.36 13.59
CA GLY A 228 -4.20 -4.54 14.34
C GLY A 228 -3.72 -5.70 13.45
N VAL A 229 -3.18 -5.39 12.26
CA VAL A 229 -2.65 -6.41 11.34
C VAL A 229 -1.29 -6.86 11.82
N ASP A 230 -1.19 -8.09 12.27
CA ASP A 230 -0.01 -8.74 12.87
C ASP A 230 0.65 -9.77 11.96
N SER A 231 0.00 -10.15 10.89
CA SER A 231 0.44 -11.20 9.95
C SER A 231 0.00 -10.90 8.52
N ILE A 232 0.75 -11.43 7.54
CA ILE A 232 0.49 -11.24 6.11
C ILE A 232 0.61 -12.57 5.34
N PRO A 233 -0.12 -12.71 4.21
CA PRO A 233 -1.09 -11.76 3.67
C PRO A 233 -2.34 -11.65 4.54
N ALA A 234 -2.94 -10.47 4.55
CA ALA A 234 -4.21 -10.19 5.20
C ALA A 234 -5.03 -9.25 4.31
N ILE A 235 -6.34 -9.26 4.45
CA ILE A 235 -7.20 -8.34 3.71
C ILE A 235 -8.06 -7.56 4.70
N VAL A 236 -8.11 -6.23 4.51
CA VAL A 236 -8.98 -5.34 5.27
C VAL A 236 -10.13 -4.88 4.39
N VAL A 237 -11.36 -5.07 4.84
CA VAL A 237 -12.59 -4.68 4.14
C VAL A 237 -13.21 -3.47 4.84
N ALA A 238 -13.46 -2.41 4.09
CA ALA A 238 -14.10 -1.17 4.53
C ALA A 238 -13.43 -0.49 5.74
N GLY A 239 -12.13 -0.74 5.98
CA GLY A 239 -11.45 -0.29 7.19
C GLY A 239 -12.02 -0.88 8.50
N LYS A 240 -12.97 -1.80 8.40
CA LYS A 240 -13.78 -2.32 9.49
C LYS A 240 -13.51 -3.78 9.83
N TYR A 241 -13.17 -4.59 8.84
CA TYR A 241 -12.95 -6.03 9.02
C TYR A 241 -11.55 -6.41 8.58
N HIS A 242 -10.80 -7.01 9.48
CA HIS A 242 -9.52 -7.64 9.19
C HIS A 242 -9.76 -9.13 8.94
N VAL A 243 -9.61 -9.59 7.71
CA VAL A 243 -9.70 -11.01 7.32
C VAL A 243 -8.30 -11.61 7.34
N LYS A 244 -8.10 -12.63 8.16
CA LYS A 244 -6.82 -13.28 8.39
C LYS A 244 -6.69 -14.52 7.52
N LYS A 245 -5.51 -14.73 6.93
CA LYS A 245 -5.27 -15.92 6.10
C LYS A 245 -4.96 -17.14 6.98
N THR A 246 -6.02 -17.84 7.38
CA THR A 246 -5.96 -19.07 8.19
C THR A 246 -6.14 -20.35 7.39
N VAL A 247 -6.56 -20.22 6.12
CA VAL A 247 -6.94 -21.33 5.23
C VAL A 247 -6.27 -21.19 3.85
N ALA A 248 -6.47 -22.18 2.98
CA ALA A 248 -6.01 -22.15 1.58
C ALA A 248 -6.56 -20.94 0.81
N ASP A 249 -5.87 -20.53 -0.27
CA ASP A 249 -6.12 -19.30 -1.01
C ASP A 249 -7.58 -19.13 -1.44
N ASP A 250 -8.17 -20.15 -2.06
CA ASP A 250 -9.57 -20.10 -2.52
C ASP A 250 -10.56 -19.93 -1.38
N ALA A 251 -10.31 -20.61 -0.26
CA ALA A 251 -11.15 -20.49 0.94
C ALA A 251 -10.97 -19.12 1.59
N PHE A 252 -9.75 -18.59 1.60
CA PHE A 252 -9.46 -17.25 2.10
C PHE A 252 -10.16 -16.17 1.27
N LEU A 253 -10.04 -16.21 -0.04
CA LEU A 253 -10.73 -15.26 -0.92
C LEU A 253 -12.26 -15.36 -0.82
N ARG A 254 -12.80 -16.58 -0.66
CA ARG A 254 -14.22 -16.76 -0.37
C ARG A 254 -14.64 -16.13 0.95
N ASN A 255 -13.80 -16.22 1.98
CA ASN A 255 -14.04 -15.52 3.26
C ASN A 255 -14.06 -14.00 3.07
N VAL A 256 -13.18 -13.47 2.24
CA VAL A 256 -13.17 -12.03 1.87
C VAL A 256 -14.46 -11.65 1.16
N ASP A 257 -14.88 -12.43 0.16
CA ASP A 257 -16.14 -12.19 -0.58
C ASP A 257 -17.35 -12.21 0.37
N TRP A 258 -17.34 -13.13 1.35
CA TRP A 258 -18.38 -13.19 2.36
C TRP A 258 -18.42 -11.93 3.24
N VAL A 259 -17.26 -11.43 3.67
CA VAL A 259 -17.16 -10.20 4.48
C VAL A 259 -17.57 -8.98 3.65
N ILE A 260 -17.23 -8.92 2.36
CA ILE A 260 -17.71 -7.88 1.44
C ILE A 260 -19.25 -7.91 1.35
N ALA A 261 -19.84 -9.10 1.17
CA ALA A 261 -21.30 -9.25 1.10
C ALA A 261 -21.99 -8.85 2.41
N LYS A 262 -21.40 -9.22 3.56
CA LYS A 262 -21.84 -8.81 4.89
C LYS A 262 -21.83 -7.28 5.04
N GLU A 263 -20.72 -6.61 4.73
CA GLU A 263 -20.61 -5.16 4.80
C GLU A 263 -21.63 -4.47 3.89
N ARG A 264 -21.83 -5.00 2.68
CA ARG A 264 -22.83 -4.48 1.74
C ARG A 264 -24.27 -4.58 2.27
N ALA A 265 -24.59 -5.69 2.96
CA ALA A 265 -25.88 -5.89 3.57
C ALA A 265 -26.13 -4.90 4.76
N GLU A 266 -25.11 -4.69 5.58
CA GLU A 266 -25.17 -3.73 6.70
C GLU A 266 -25.41 -2.30 6.22
N ARG A 267 -24.72 -1.85 5.15
CA ARG A 267 -24.91 -0.52 4.55
C ARG A 267 -26.30 -0.29 3.96
N LYS A 268 -26.98 -1.36 3.52
CA LYS A 268 -28.36 -1.26 3.00
C LYS A 268 -29.41 -1.19 4.11
N GLY A 269 -29.07 -1.62 5.32
CA GLY A 269 -29.97 -1.61 6.49
C GLY A 269 -29.96 -0.29 7.27
N HIS A 270 -29.10 0.65 6.87
CA HIS A 270 -29.01 2.00 7.41
C HIS A 270 -29.39 3.02 6.32
#